data_fabd3c5a7bd34ac075b1f215f6e062f2
#
_entry.id   fabd3c5a7bd34ac075b1f215f6e062f2
#
_cell.length_a   1.000
_cell.length_b   1.000
_cell.length_c   1.000
_cell.angle_alpha   90.00
_cell.angle_beta   90.00
_cell.angle_gamma   90.00
#
_symmetry.space_group_name_H-M   'P 1'
#
loop_
_entity.id
_entity.type
_entity.pdbx_description
1 polymer ?
#
loop_
_entity_poly.entity_id
_entity_poly.type
_entity_poly.pdbx_seq_one_letter_code
_entity_poly.pdbx_strand_id
1 'polypeptide(L)'
;MPALNRGPNMPPAISHYEKCNTLYEVLYQPPPLLPEPAIVDLTNRKPNELPFVDITETEIYEALFSTSTNISPGPSQINYTMIKWAWPSIQAELTALMQKCLTLGYHPQQWRIAVAVAL
;
A
#
# COMPACT_ATOMS: atom_id res chain seq x y z
N MET A 1 22.52 13.24 0.09
CA MET A 1 21.47 13.53 1.08
C MET A 1 22.07 14.25 2.27
N PRO A 2 21.56 15.43 2.70
CA PRO A 2 22.08 16.14 3.85
C PRO A 2 21.94 15.31 5.13
N ALA A 3 22.67 15.71 6.20
CA ALA A 3 22.54 15.09 7.51
C ALA A 3 21.13 15.34 8.09
N LEU A 4 20.54 14.32 8.73
CA LEU A 4 19.24 14.43 9.39
C LEU A 4 19.42 14.80 10.85
N ASN A 5 18.73 15.84 11.30
CA ASN A 5 18.73 16.26 12.71
C ASN A 5 17.88 15.31 13.54
N ARG A 6 18.44 14.77 14.63
CA ARG A 6 17.77 13.84 15.56
C ARG A 6 17.17 14.52 16.79
N GLY A 7 17.31 15.84 16.88
CA GLY A 7 16.88 16.61 18.06
C GLY A 7 18.03 17.26 18.82
N PRO A 8 17.72 18.05 19.87
CA PRO A 8 18.68 18.96 20.49
C PRO A 8 19.86 18.31 21.20
N ASN A 9 19.79 17.03 21.55
CA ASN A 9 20.82 16.35 22.34
C ASN A 9 21.44 15.12 21.62
N MET A 10 21.18 14.94 20.32
CA MET A 10 21.73 13.84 19.55
C MET A 10 22.57 14.33 18.36
N PRO A 11 23.68 13.67 18.05
CA PRO A 11 24.44 13.99 16.85
C PRO A 11 23.59 13.73 15.60
N PRO A 12 23.75 14.53 14.54
CA PRO A 12 22.97 14.35 13.31
C PRO A 12 23.28 12.99 12.66
N ALA A 13 22.25 12.37 12.07
CA ALA A 13 22.42 11.14 11.31
C ALA A 13 23.14 11.44 9.99
N ILE A 14 24.30 10.85 9.80
CA ILE A 14 25.16 11.08 8.62
C ILE A 14 25.08 9.86 7.69
N SER A 15 25.21 8.66 8.22
CA SER A 15 25.19 7.42 7.44
C SER A 15 23.78 7.12 6.89
N HIS A 16 23.73 6.38 5.79
CA HIS A 16 22.45 5.94 5.21
C HIS A 16 21.62 5.14 6.23
N TYR A 17 22.26 4.24 6.96
CA TYR A 17 21.60 3.41 7.97
C TYR A 17 21.00 4.25 9.11
N GLU A 18 21.76 5.21 9.64
CA GLU A 18 21.27 6.12 10.69
C GLU A 18 20.09 6.96 10.23
N LYS A 19 20.13 7.44 8.99
CA LYS A 19 19.03 8.22 8.39
C LYS A 19 17.78 7.35 8.25
N CYS A 20 17.91 6.12 7.75
CA CYS A 20 16.79 5.20 7.65
C CYS A 20 16.17 4.91 9.02
N ASN A 21 16.98 4.62 10.04
CA ASN A 21 16.47 4.38 11.38
C ASN A 21 15.77 5.60 11.97
N THR A 22 16.35 6.79 11.82
CA THR A 22 15.74 8.03 12.30
C THR A 22 14.38 8.27 11.64
N LEU A 23 14.29 8.07 10.33
CA LEU A 23 13.02 8.21 9.61
C LEU A 23 12.03 7.13 10.04
N TYR A 24 12.49 5.90 10.23
CA TYR A 24 11.64 4.81 10.70
C TYR A 24 11.03 5.10 12.07
N GLU A 25 11.83 5.54 13.03
CA GLU A 25 11.36 5.90 14.38
C GLU A 25 10.35 7.05 14.38
N VAL A 26 10.49 8.00 13.47
CA VAL A 26 9.56 9.14 13.35
C VAL A 26 8.26 8.77 12.63
N LEU A 27 8.36 8.00 11.55
CA LEU A 27 7.22 7.70 10.67
C LEU A 27 6.42 6.49 11.17
N TYR A 28 7.06 5.55 11.87
CA TYR A 28 6.45 4.31 12.34
C TYR A 28 6.49 4.23 13.87
N GLN A 29 5.99 5.27 14.51
CA GLN A 29 5.83 5.24 15.95
C GLN A 29 4.90 4.07 16.32
N PRO A 30 5.23 3.27 17.35
CA PRO A 30 4.32 2.26 17.83
C PRO A 30 3.00 2.94 18.21
N PRO A 31 1.86 2.30 17.92
CA PRO A 31 0.57 2.85 18.30
C PRO A 31 0.57 3.13 19.81
N PRO A 32 -0.05 4.23 20.24
CA PRO A 32 -0.17 4.50 21.67
C PRO A 32 -0.79 3.28 22.35
N LEU A 33 -0.27 2.93 23.53
CA LEU A 33 -0.87 1.89 24.37
C LEU A 33 -2.29 2.34 24.73
N LEU A 34 -3.22 2.01 23.86
CA LEU A 34 -4.64 2.18 24.18
C LEU A 34 -4.97 1.17 25.30
N PRO A 35 -5.79 1.55 26.28
CA PRO A 35 -6.34 0.58 27.22
C PRO A 35 -6.96 -0.54 26.39
N GLU A 36 -6.72 -1.80 26.79
CA GLU A 36 -7.26 -2.97 26.08
C GLU A 36 -8.71 -2.69 25.72
N PRO A 37 -9.06 -2.70 24.43
CA PRO A 37 -10.44 -2.46 24.04
C PRO A 37 -11.28 -3.52 24.74
N ALA A 38 -12.31 -3.08 25.45
CA ALA A 38 -13.28 -4.01 26.02
C ALA A 38 -13.64 -4.99 24.93
N ILE A 39 -13.46 -6.30 25.17
CA ILE A 39 -13.79 -7.35 24.20
C ILE A 39 -15.26 -7.14 23.86
N VAL A 40 -15.48 -6.54 22.67
CA VAL A 40 -16.84 -6.37 22.19
C VAL A 40 -17.34 -7.76 21.86
N ASP A 41 -18.31 -8.23 22.62
CA ASP A 41 -18.96 -9.50 22.36
C ASP A 41 -19.61 -9.46 20.96
N LEU A 42 -18.94 -10.08 19.99
CA LEU A 42 -19.38 -10.16 18.61
C LEU A 42 -20.39 -11.28 18.37
N THR A 43 -20.69 -12.11 19.40
CA THR A 43 -21.54 -13.29 19.25
C THR A 43 -23.00 -12.92 18.91
N ASN A 44 -23.43 -11.70 19.23
CA ASN A 44 -24.77 -11.19 18.95
C ASN A 44 -24.84 -10.19 17.79
N ARG A 45 -23.72 -9.92 17.08
CA ARG A 45 -23.80 -9.15 15.84
C ARG A 45 -24.43 -10.02 14.76
N LYS A 46 -25.65 -9.64 14.34
CA LYS A 46 -26.16 -10.06 13.04
C LYS A 46 -25.10 -9.69 12.01
N PRO A 47 -24.56 -10.62 11.24
CA PRO A 47 -23.63 -10.28 10.18
C PRO A 47 -24.32 -9.25 9.28
N ASN A 48 -23.83 -8.02 9.29
CA ASN A 48 -24.22 -7.03 8.31
C ASN A 48 -23.52 -7.46 7.02
N GLU A 49 -24.01 -8.53 6.41
CA GLU A 49 -23.54 -9.00 5.13
C GLU A 49 -23.92 -7.95 4.10
N LEU A 50 -22.99 -7.04 3.87
CA LEU A 50 -23.05 -6.23 2.66
C LEU A 50 -22.89 -7.20 1.48
N PRO A 51 -23.81 -7.17 0.50
CA PRO A 51 -23.66 -7.99 -0.68
C PRO A 51 -22.29 -7.69 -1.32
N PHE A 52 -21.48 -8.71 -1.50
CA PHE A 52 -20.21 -8.57 -2.20
C PHE A 52 -20.52 -8.31 -3.68
N VAL A 53 -20.08 -7.15 -4.17
CA VAL A 53 -20.20 -6.79 -5.58
C VAL A 53 -18.84 -7.04 -6.23
N ASP A 54 -18.82 -7.85 -7.28
CA ASP A 54 -17.60 -8.11 -8.04
C ASP A 54 -17.11 -6.80 -8.70
N ILE A 55 -15.79 -6.61 -8.64
CA ILE A 55 -15.16 -5.49 -9.35
C ILE A 55 -15.32 -5.69 -10.86
N THR A 56 -15.64 -4.60 -11.55
CA THR A 56 -15.83 -4.59 -13.00
C THR A 56 -14.56 -4.17 -13.75
N GLU A 57 -14.46 -4.55 -15.00
CA GLU A 57 -13.39 -4.09 -15.88
C GLU A 57 -13.37 -2.55 -16.00
N THR A 58 -14.55 -1.93 -16.05
CA THR A 58 -14.69 -0.47 -16.12
C THR A 58 -14.09 0.22 -14.88
N GLU A 59 -14.34 -0.30 -13.68
CA GLU A 59 -13.76 0.25 -12.45
C GLU A 59 -12.24 0.15 -12.43
N ILE A 60 -11.70 -0.98 -12.90
CA ILE A 60 -10.24 -1.15 -13.03
C ILE A 60 -9.67 -0.18 -14.05
N TYR A 61 -10.34 -0.03 -15.20
CA TYR A 61 -9.95 0.93 -16.23
C TYR A 61 -9.92 2.36 -15.68
N GLU A 62 -10.99 2.81 -15.06
CA GLU A 62 -11.10 4.16 -14.51
C GLU A 62 -10.02 4.40 -13.44
N ALA A 63 -9.83 3.46 -12.53
CA ALA A 63 -8.78 3.54 -11.52
C ALA A 63 -7.38 3.64 -12.14
N LEU A 64 -7.08 2.82 -13.14
CA LEU A 64 -5.80 2.82 -13.82
C LEU A 64 -5.57 4.13 -14.59
N PHE A 65 -6.56 4.59 -15.35
CA PHE A 65 -6.39 5.75 -16.21
C PHE A 65 -6.47 7.09 -15.48
N SER A 66 -7.09 7.15 -14.30
CA SER A 66 -7.03 8.32 -13.42
C SER A 66 -5.67 8.50 -12.74
N THR A 67 -4.85 7.46 -12.67
CA THR A 67 -3.53 7.52 -12.03
C THR A 67 -2.52 8.28 -12.88
N SER A 68 -1.71 9.13 -12.25
CA SER A 68 -0.61 9.84 -12.92
C SER A 68 0.43 8.86 -13.48
N THR A 69 0.92 9.15 -14.68
CA THR A 69 2.00 8.39 -15.33
C THR A 69 3.39 8.70 -14.78
N ASN A 70 3.54 9.82 -14.05
CA ASN A 70 4.83 10.31 -13.54
C ASN A 70 5.21 9.68 -12.17
N ILE A 71 4.56 8.61 -11.76
CA ILE A 71 4.86 7.90 -10.52
C ILE A 71 6.01 6.92 -10.78
N SER A 72 7.02 6.97 -9.91
CA SER A 72 8.15 6.04 -9.97
C SER A 72 7.68 4.60 -9.82
N PRO A 73 8.22 3.67 -10.63
CA PRO A 73 7.86 2.25 -10.50
C PRO A 73 8.36 1.66 -9.18
N GLY A 74 7.66 0.64 -8.71
CA GLY A 74 8.12 -0.19 -7.60
C GLY A 74 9.29 -1.12 -7.98
N PRO A 75 9.62 -2.11 -7.13
CA PRO A 75 10.72 -3.07 -7.38
C PRO A 75 10.61 -3.81 -8.72
N SER A 76 9.40 -4.01 -9.22
CA SER A 76 9.15 -4.68 -10.51
C SER A 76 9.57 -3.86 -11.73
N GLN A 77 9.89 -2.57 -11.56
CA GLN A 77 10.18 -1.62 -12.64
C GLN A 77 9.00 -1.40 -13.61
N ILE A 78 7.82 -1.93 -13.30
CA ILE A 78 6.61 -1.71 -14.11
C ILE A 78 5.96 -0.41 -13.63
N ASN A 79 5.79 0.53 -14.55
CA ASN A 79 5.10 1.80 -14.29
C ASN A 79 3.68 1.80 -14.86
N TYR A 80 2.89 2.78 -14.47
CA TYR A 80 1.51 2.90 -14.94
C TYR A 80 1.40 3.12 -16.46
N THR A 81 2.39 3.75 -17.09
CA THR A 81 2.42 3.94 -18.55
C THR A 81 2.48 2.60 -19.26
N MET A 82 3.32 1.67 -18.80
CA MET A 82 3.44 0.34 -19.39
C MET A 82 2.11 -0.43 -19.26
N ILE A 83 1.47 -0.37 -18.10
CA ILE A 83 0.19 -1.05 -17.86
C ILE A 83 -0.92 -0.45 -18.75
N LYS A 84 -0.97 0.89 -18.88
CA LYS A 84 -1.93 1.58 -19.76
C LYS A 84 -1.77 1.18 -21.22
N TRP A 85 -0.53 1.07 -21.70
CA TRP A 85 -0.26 0.62 -23.07
C TRP A 85 -0.62 -0.86 -23.27
N ALA A 86 -0.37 -1.70 -22.28
CA ALA A 86 -0.69 -3.12 -22.36
C ALA A 86 -2.19 -3.40 -22.17
N TRP A 87 -2.96 -2.44 -21.64
CA TRP A 87 -4.36 -2.61 -21.25
C TRP A 87 -5.20 -3.37 -22.29
N PRO A 88 -5.21 -3.02 -23.61
CA PRO A 88 -6.04 -3.72 -24.59
C PRO A 88 -5.76 -5.22 -24.68
N SER A 89 -4.56 -5.65 -24.25
CA SER A 89 -4.13 -7.04 -24.34
C SER A 89 -4.26 -7.81 -23.00
N ILE A 90 -4.34 -7.09 -21.87
CA ILE A 90 -4.33 -7.73 -20.55
C ILE A 90 -5.60 -7.48 -19.72
N GLN A 91 -6.56 -6.70 -20.24
CA GLN A 91 -7.73 -6.28 -19.49
C GLN A 91 -8.52 -7.45 -18.89
N ALA A 92 -8.75 -8.50 -19.66
CA ALA A 92 -9.52 -9.67 -19.22
C ALA A 92 -8.79 -10.45 -18.11
N GLU A 93 -7.50 -10.71 -18.30
CA GLU A 93 -6.68 -11.44 -17.34
C GLU A 93 -6.48 -10.65 -16.04
N LEU A 94 -6.26 -9.34 -16.16
CA LEU A 94 -6.09 -8.48 -15.01
C LEU A 94 -7.40 -8.36 -14.21
N THR A 95 -8.53 -8.23 -14.90
CA THR A 95 -9.84 -8.21 -14.26
C THR A 95 -10.11 -9.52 -13.52
N ALA A 96 -9.89 -10.65 -14.17
CA ALA A 96 -10.08 -11.96 -13.56
C ALA A 96 -9.15 -12.17 -12.34
N LEU A 97 -7.91 -11.69 -12.42
CA LEU A 97 -6.96 -11.73 -11.30
C LEU A 97 -7.46 -10.90 -10.11
N MET A 98 -7.90 -9.67 -10.35
CA MET A 98 -8.42 -8.79 -9.30
C MET A 98 -9.67 -9.35 -8.66
N GLN A 99 -10.62 -9.86 -9.44
CA GLN A 99 -11.83 -10.51 -8.94
C GLN A 99 -11.48 -11.71 -8.05
N LYS A 100 -10.54 -12.56 -8.48
CA LYS A 100 -10.09 -13.69 -7.67
C LYS A 100 -9.41 -13.25 -6.36
N CYS A 101 -8.57 -12.22 -6.41
CA CYS A 101 -7.94 -11.69 -5.20
C CYS A 101 -8.98 -11.22 -4.19
N LEU A 102 -10.02 -10.52 -4.65
CA LEU A 102 -11.10 -10.04 -3.79
C LEU A 102 -11.96 -11.18 -3.24
N THR A 103 -12.39 -12.11 -4.09
CA THR A 103 -13.22 -13.26 -3.70
C THR A 103 -12.52 -14.15 -2.67
N LEU A 104 -11.21 -14.35 -2.82
CA LEU A 104 -10.42 -15.18 -1.90
C LEU A 104 -9.90 -14.40 -0.68
N GLY A 105 -10.10 -13.09 -0.61
CA GLY A 105 -9.48 -12.25 0.42
C GLY A 105 -7.95 -12.31 0.38
N TYR A 106 -7.36 -12.59 -0.78
CA TYR A 106 -5.94 -12.81 -0.95
C TYR A 106 -5.26 -11.61 -1.61
N HIS A 107 -4.20 -11.12 -0.95
CA HIS A 107 -3.35 -10.09 -1.52
C HIS A 107 -1.97 -10.67 -1.85
N PRO A 108 -1.55 -10.73 -3.12
CA PRO A 108 -0.26 -11.29 -3.52
C PRO A 108 0.91 -10.69 -2.74
N GLN A 109 1.83 -11.53 -2.29
CA GLN A 109 2.96 -11.08 -1.47
C GLN A 109 3.80 -10.01 -2.17
N GLN A 110 3.99 -10.14 -3.48
CA GLN A 110 4.75 -9.19 -4.29
C GLN A 110 4.14 -7.79 -4.29
N TRP A 111 2.83 -7.66 -4.13
CA TRP A 111 2.12 -6.37 -4.09
C TRP A 111 2.15 -5.71 -2.72
N ARG A 112 2.54 -6.46 -1.69
CA ARG A 112 2.68 -5.95 -0.32
C ARG A 112 4.03 -5.31 -0.05
N ILE A 113 4.96 -5.38 -1.01
CA ILE A 113 6.30 -4.80 -0.90
C ILE A 113 6.21 -3.36 -1.42
N ALA A 114 6.45 -2.41 -0.54
CA ALA A 114 6.55 -0.99 -0.89
C ALA A 114 7.98 -0.49 -0.70
N VAL A 115 8.39 0.44 -1.55
CA VAL A 115 9.66 1.17 -1.41
C VAL A 115 9.35 2.56 -0.92
N ALA A 116 9.83 2.89 0.28
CA ALA A 116 9.76 4.24 0.79
C ALA A 116 11.01 5.02 0.33
N VAL A 117 10.79 6.12 -0.38
CA VAL A 117 11.86 7.03 -0.82
C VAL A 117 11.70 8.32 -0.05
N ALA A 118 12.70 8.68 0.77
CA ALA A 118 12.79 9.99 1.39
C ALA A 118 13.48 10.94 0.42
N LEU A 119 12.82 12.02 0.06
CA LEU A 119 13.32 13.09 -0.81
C LEU A 119 14.04 14.17 -0.02
#